data_cc42fb7c3f477dc5ca446af0cccb15f6
#
_entry.id   cc42fb7c3f477dc5ca446af0cccb15f6
#
_cell.length_a   1.000
_cell.length_b   1.000
_cell.length_c   1.000
_cell.angle_alpha   90.00
_cell.angle_beta   90.00
_cell.angle_gamma   90.00
#
_symmetry.space_group_name_H-M   'P 1'
#
loop_
_entity.id
_entity.type
_entity.pdbx_description
1 polymer ?
#
loop_
_entity_poly.entity_id
_entity_poly.type
_entity_poly.pdbx_seq_one_letter_code
_entity_poly.pdbx_strand_id
1 'polypeptide(L)' 'MKLPRDLSGAEFARALTKVGYRVTRQTGSHMRLTTSDGGEHHVTIPAHESLRVGTLAGILGDVAEHLGLTRDELARRLFD' A
#
# COMPACT_ATOMS: atom_id res chain seq x y z
N MET A 1 16.06 -2.29 -1.47
CA MET A 1 14.69 -2.70 -1.10
C MET A 1 14.20 -3.77 -2.07
N LYS A 2 13.75 -4.87 -1.52
CA LYS A 2 13.30 -5.99 -2.33
C LYS A 2 11.78 -6.05 -2.32
N LEU A 3 11.15 -5.92 -3.47
CA LEU A 3 9.69 -5.92 -3.60
C LEU A 3 9.21 -7.20 -4.27
N PRO A 4 8.03 -7.72 -3.90
CA PRO A 4 7.46 -8.88 -4.56
C PRO A 4 7.22 -8.60 -6.05
N ARG A 5 7.41 -9.61 -6.88
CA ARG A 5 7.05 -9.54 -8.30
C ARG A 5 5.59 -9.95 -8.46
N ASP A 6 4.95 -9.37 -9.46
CA ASP A 6 3.57 -9.72 -9.83
C ASP A 6 2.59 -9.56 -8.68
N LEU A 7 2.85 -8.59 -7.80
CA LEU A 7 1.95 -8.30 -6.71
C LEU A 7 0.66 -7.67 -7.25
N SER A 8 -0.49 -8.25 -6.89
CA SER A 8 -1.77 -7.67 -7.27
C SER A 8 -2.14 -6.51 -6.36
N GLY A 9 -3.04 -5.65 -6.87
CA GLY A 9 -3.58 -4.57 -6.04
C GLY A 9 -4.26 -5.11 -4.78
N ALA A 10 -5.01 -6.22 -4.90
CA ALA A 10 -5.69 -6.84 -3.77
C ALA A 10 -4.69 -7.37 -2.73
N GLU A 11 -3.61 -7.99 -3.18
CA GLU A 11 -2.57 -8.48 -2.27
C GLU A 11 -1.89 -7.33 -1.55
N PHE A 12 -1.61 -6.23 -2.27
CA PHE A 12 -1.00 -5.06 -1.67
C PHE A 12 -1.94 -4.42 -0.64
N ALA A 13 -3.22 -4.29 -0.97
CA ALA A 13 -4.22 -3.76 -0.04
C ALA A 13 -4.27 -4.60 1.24
N ARG A 14 -4.23 -5.93 1.09
CA ARG A 14 -4.21 -6.83 2.25
C ARG A 14 -2.95 -6.63 3.09
N ALA A 15 -1.80 -6.50 2.44
CA ALA A 15 -0.54 -6.26 3.16
C ALA A 15 -0.60 -4.96 3.97
N LEU A 16 -1.19 -3.90 3.41
CA LEU A 16 -1.28 -2.61 4.09
C LEU A 16 -2.16 -2.65 5.34
N THR A 17 -3.01 -3.66 5.51
CA THR A 17 -3.76 -3.81 6.77
C THR A 17 -2.84 -4.06 7.95
N LYS A 18 -1.65 -4.62 7.72
CA LYS A 18 -0.66 -4.85 8.78
C LYS A 18 -0.16 -3.55 9.41
N VAL A 19 -0.27 -2.43 8.70
CA VAL A 19 0.20 -1.13 9.19
C VAL A 19 -0.96 -0.14 9.39
N GLY A 20 -2.18 -0.66 9.52
CA GLY A 20 -3.33 0.13 9.94
C GLY A 20 -4.21 0.70 8.84
N TYR A 21 -3.95 0.35 7.58
CA TYR A 21 -4.82 0.77 6.48
C TYR A 21 -5.95 -0.24 6.28
N ARG A 22 -7.08 0.24 5.78
CA ARG A 22 -8.22 -0.62 5.44
C ARG A 22 -8.90 -0.08 4.19
N VAL A 23 -9.51 -0.94 3.42
CA VAL A 23 -10.27 -0.53 2.24
C VAL A 23 -11.54 0.16 2.71
N THR A 24 -11.70 1.43 2.34
CA THR A 24 -12.86 2.23 2.71
C THR A 24 -13.78 2.49 1.53
N ARG A 25 -13.29 2.29 0.31
CA ARG A 25 -14.10 2.44 -0.90
C ARG A 25 -13.49 1.59 -2.00
N GLN A 26 -14.35 0.95 -2.78
CA GLN A 26 -13.90 0.16 -3.92
C GLN A 26 -14.82 0.41 -5.11
N THR A 27 -14.20 0.71 -6.25
CA THR A 27 -14.85 0.72 -7.55
C THR A 27 -14.35 -0.49 -8.33
N GLY A 28 -14.78 -0.68 -9.57
CA GLY A 28 -14.32 -1.80 -10.37
C GLY A 28 -12.81 -1.82 -10.60
N SER A 29 -12.18 -0.66 -10.67
CA SER A 29 -10.76 -0.56 -11.05
C SER A 29 -9.85 0.01 -9.97
N HIS A 30 -10.38 0.53 -8.86
CA HIS A 30 -9.58 1.18 -7.83
C HIS A 30 -10.08 0.84 -6.43
N MET A 31 -9.14 0.73 -5.50
CA MET A 31 -9.45 0.57 -4.07
C MET A 31 -8.87 1.77 -3.34
N ARG A 32 -9.69 2.43 -2.52
CA ARG A 32 -9.22 3.48 -1.64
C ARG A 32 -9.00 2.89 -0.26
N LEU A 33 -7.80 3.07 0.27
CA LEU A 33 -7.47 2.62 1.62
C LEU A 33 -7.25 3.83 2.51
N THR A 34 -7.64 3.70 3.76
CA THR A 34 -7.58 4.78 4.73
C THR A 34 -7.01 4.27 6.04
N THR A 35 -6.18 5.07 6.68
CA THR A 35 -5.76 4.87 8.06
C THR A 35 -6.09 6.11 8.87
N SER A 36 -6.28 5.93 10.17
CA SER A 36 -6.33 7.04 11.13
C SER A 36 -5.06 7.09 11.99
N ASP A 37 -4.17 6.13 11.82
CA ASP A 37 -2.91 6.09 12.56
C ASP A 37 -2.00 7.24 12.11
N GLY A 38 -1.57 8.06 13.06
CA GLY A 38 -0.74 9.23 12.75
C GLY A 38 -1.51 10.32 12.02
N GLY A 39 -2.84 10.33 12.12
CA GLY A 39 -3.71 11.23 11.38
C GLY A 39 -4.35 10.53 10.19
N GLU A 40 -5.41 11.10 9.67
CA GLU A 40 -6.12 10.51 8.54
C GLU A 40 -5.29 10.60 7.26
N HIS A 41 -5.15 9.47 6.57
CA HIS A 41 -4.39 9.39 5.33
C HIS A 41 -5.04 8.38 4.39
N HIS A 42 -5.08 8.72 3.11
CA HIS A 42 -5.68 7.88 2.09
C HIS A 42 -4.67 7.55 0.99
N VAL A 43 -4.76 6.33 0.47
CA VAL A 43 -4.05 5.96 -0.75
C VAL A 43 -5.02 5.23 -1.67
N THR A 44 -4.78 5.33 -2.97
CA THR A 44 -5.59 4.64 -3.97
C THR A 44 -4.71 3.60 -4.68
N ILE A 45 -5.19 2.37 -4.69
CA ILE A 45 -4.47 1.26 -5.31
C ILE A 45 -5.26 0.76 -6.51
N PRO A 46 -4.64 0.71 -7.70
CA PRO A 46 -5.31 0.10 -8.86
C PRO A 46 -5.61 -1.38 -8.59
N ALA A 47 -6.80 -1.83 -8.93
CA ALA A 47 -7.20 -3.22 -8.74
C ALA A 47 -6.70 -4.10 -9.88
N HIS A 48 -5.42 -3.97 -10.24
CA HIS A 48 -4.78 -4.73 -11.30
C HIS A 48 -4.24 -6.04 -10.76
N GLU A 49 -4.16 -7.04 -11.62
CA GLU A 49 -3.60 -8.35 -11.25
C GLU A 49 -2.11 -8.28 -10.95
N SER A 50 -1.40 -7.35 -11.61
CA SER A 50 0.02 -7.14 -11.37
C SER A 50 0.30 -5.65 -11.38
N LEU A 51 0.73 -5.13 -10.24
CA LEU A 51 1.05 -3.71 -10.13
C LEU A 51 2.41 -3.42 -10.76
N ARG A 52 2.49 -2.30 -11.46
CA ARG A 52 3.77 -1.82 -11.98
C ARG A 52 4.68 -1.43 -10.82
N VAL A 53 5.97 -1.70 -10.98
CA VAL A 53 6.97 -1.39 -9.95
C VAL A 53 6.92 0.09 -9.55
N GLY A 54 6.79 0.99 -10.53
CA GLY A 54 6.71 2.43 -10.25
C GLY A 54 5.49 2.80 -9.42
N THR A 55 4.33 2.20 -9.72
CA THR A 55 3.09 2.43 -8.96
C THR A 55 3.27 1.93 -7.53
N LEU A 56 3.78 0.71 -7.37
CA LEU A 56 4.03 0.11 -6.07
C LEU A 56 4.99 0.97 -5.25
N ALA A 57 6.12 1.37 -5.85
CA ALA A 57 7.12 2.17 -5.15
C ALA A 57 6.57 3.54 -4.75
N GLY A 58 5.75 4.16 -5.59
CA GLY A 58 5.13 5.46 -5.29
C GLY A 58 4.20 5.37 -4.10
N ILE A 59 3.35 4.35 -4.05
CA ILE A 59 2.43 4.15 -2.93
C ILE A 59 3.19 3.82 -1.65
N LEU A 60 4.21 2.97 -1.74
CA LEU A 60 5.07 2.66 -0.59
C LEU A 60 5.71 3.92 -0.03
N GLY A 61 6.22 4.80 -0.89
CA GLY A 61 6.81 6.06 -0.45
C GLY A 61 5.83 6.96 0.27
N ASP A 62 4.61 7.05 -0.25
CA ASP A 62 3.55 7.86 0.35
C ASP A 62 3.16 7.33 1.74
N VAL A 63 2.96 6.03 1.84
CA VAL A 63 2.61 5.39 3.13
C VAL A 63 3.78 5.50 4.12
N ALA A 64 5.01 5.25 3.67
CA ALA A 64 6.19 5.34 4.52
C ALA A 64 6.34 6.75 5.09
N GLU A 65 6.18 7.76 4.25
CA GLU A 65 6.25 9.15 4.71
C GLU A 65 5.20 9.44 5.78
N HIS A 66 3.97 9.00 5.56
CA HIS A 66 2.90 9.22 6.54
C HIS A 66 3.20 8.53 7.88
N LEU A 67 3.76 7.33 7.84
CA LEU A 67 4.04 6.55 9.05
C LEU A 67 5.38 6.87 9.69
N GLY A 68 6.18 7.74 9.08
CA GLY A 68 7.50 8.08 9.60
C GLY A 68 8.51 6.93 9.46
N LEU A 69 8.36 6.13 8.42
CA LEU A 69 9.22 4.98 8.14
C LEU A 69 10.01 5.21 6.86
N THR A 70 11.13 4.49 6.71
CA THR A 70 11.77 4.39 5.40
C THR A 70 10.99 3.38 4.55
N ARG A 71 11.17 3.42 3.24
CA ARG A 71 10.56 2.43 2.34
C ARG A 71 10.99 1.01 2.69
N ASP A 72 12.27 0.84 3.04
CA ASP A 72 12.81 -0.47 3.43
C ASP A 72 12.13 -1.00 4.69
N GLU A 73 11.98 -0.14 5.71
CA GLU A 73 11.29 -0.52 6.93
C GLU A 73 9.84 -0.92 6.63
N LEU A 74 9.16 -0.13 5.81
CA LEU A 74 7.78 -0.44 5.44
C LEU A 74 7.69 -1.75 4.67
N ALA A 75 8.56 -1.94 3.67
CA ALA A 75 8.54 -3.16 2.87
C ALA A 75 8.74 -4.40 3.74
N ARG A 76 9.61 -4.32 4.73
CA ARG A 76 9.82 -5.44 5.67
C ARG A 76 8.56 -5.73 6.48
N ARG A 77 7.85 -4.70 6.91
CA ARG A 77 6.61 -4.89 7.67
C ARG A 77 5.49 -5.51 6.84
N LEU A 78 5.48 -5.19 5.54
CA LEU A 78 4.41 -5.66 4.66
C LEU A 78 4.68 -7.06 4.09
N PHE A 79 5.93 -7.37 3.78
CA PHE A 79 6.25 -8.52 2.93
C PHE A 79 7.18 -9.54 3.58
N ASP A 80 7.61 -9.31 4.79
CA ASP A 80 8.45 -10.28 5.51
C ASP A 80 7.66 -11.09 6.54
#